data_b711f77c5436f5d472f2afba0cf2c110
#
_entry.id   b711f77c5436f5d472f2afba0cf2c110
#
_cell.length_a   1.000
_cell.length_b   1.000
_cell.length_c   1.000
_cell.angle_alpha   90.00
_cell.angle_beta   90.00
_cell.angle_gamma   90.00
#
_symmetry.space_group_name_H-M   'P 1'
#
loop_
_entity.id
_entity.type
_entity.pdbx_description
1 polymer ?
#
loop_
_entity_poly.entity_id
_entity_poly.type
_entity_poly.pdbx_seq_one_letter_code
_entity_poly.pdbx_strand_id
1 'polypeptide(L)'
;NKGMTELLVACQQLKKEGVAYKLVIAGKEQTEGEYLPLFEERLGDSFEYAGLVSGKTKCDFLRSLDAFVLPTYFEGLPMSLLETMSYGTAPIVTPVGSIPQVVKDGENGVFIKDHDSDSIVTAVKRMDENRALLRKLGDEARKTIFDKFSPKKYIEHLNEIYANWL
;
A
#
# COMPACT_ATOMS: atom_id res chain seq x y z
N ASN A 1 1.33 0.53 15.26
CA ASN A 1 -0.05 0.24 14.84
C ASN A 1 -0.22 0.12 13.32
N LYS A 2 0.90 -0.05 12.58
CA LYS A 2 0.91 -0.21 11.12
C LYS A 2 0.98 -1.68 10.68
N GLY A 3 0.80 -2.65 11.60
CA GLY A 3 0.86 -4.08 11.30
C GLY A 3 2.24 -4.56 10.86
N MET A 4 3.30 -3.94 11.40
CA MET A 4 4.68 -4.28 11.04
C MET A 4 5.06 -5.70 11.46
N THR A 5 4.50 -6.18 12.57
CA THR A 5 4.73 -7.55 13.04
C THR A 5 4.13 -8.56 12.06
N GLU A 6 2.89 -8.36 11.64
CA GLU A 6 2.19 -9.22 10.68
C GLU A 6 2.87 -9.20 9.32
N LEU A 7 3.34 -8.03 8.89
CA LEU A 7 4.10 -7.89 7.66
C LEU A 7 5.41 -8.70 7.71
N LEU A 8 6.15 -8.60 8.81
CA LEU A 8 7.39 -9.37 9.00
C LEU A 8 7.13 -10.87 8.97
N VAL A 9 6.12 -11.34 9.72
CA VAL A 9 5.73 -12.76 9.76
C VAL A 9 5.34 -13.24 8.36
N ALA A 10 4.51 -12.48 7.65
CA ALA A 10 4.10 -12.80 6.29
C ALA A 10 5.31 -12.89 5.34
N CYS A 11 6.22 -11.94 5.41
CA CYS A 11 7.44 -11.96 4.59
C CYS A 11 8.34 -13.16 4.89
N GLN A 12 8.49 -13.54 6.17
CA GLN A 12 9.23 -14.75 6.55
C GLN A 12 8.59 -16.01 5.97
N GLN A 13 7.26 -16.10 6.00
CA GLN A 13 6.53 -17.23 5.44
C GLN A 13 6.67 -17.29 3.92
N LEU A 14 6.50 -16.17 3.20
CA LEU A 14 6.73 -16.09 1.75
C LEU A 14 8.13 -16.58 1.37
N LYS A 15 9.15 -16.12 2.11
CA LYS A 15 10.53 -16.55 1.91
C LYS A 15 10.70 -18.05 2.12
N LYS A 16 10.11 -18.62 3.19
CA LYS A 16 10.14 -20.06 3.49
C LYS A 16 9.43 -20.88 2.40
N GLU A 17 8.37 -20.35 1.81
CA GLU A 17 7.62 -20.99 0.72
C GLU A 17 8.26 -20.80 -0.66
N GLY A 18 9.41 -20.11 -0.74
CA GLY A 18 10.16 -19.92 -1.99
C GLY A 18 9.59 -18.85 -2.92
N VAL A 19 8.69 -18.00 -2.42
CA VAL A 19 8.18 -16.85 -3.19
C VAL A 19 9.27 -15.79 -3.30
N ALA A 20 9.60 -15.39 -4.51
CA ALA A 20 10.59 -14.34 -4.76
C ALA A 20 9.94 -12.96 -4.58
N TYR A 21 10.44 -12.17 -3.64
CA TYR A 21 9.99 -10.80 -3.41
C TYR A 21 11.14 -9.91 -2.93
N LYS A 22 10.93 -8.60 -3.06
CA LYS A 22 11.73 -7.56 -2.41
C LYS A 22 10.79 -6.67 -1.61
N LEU A 23 10.90 -6.68 -0.30
CA LEU A 23 10.19 -5.72 0.56
C LEU A 23 11.01 -4.44 0.67
N VAL A 24 10.41 -3.30 0.32
CA VAL A 24 11.04 -2.00 0.52
C VAL A 24 10.15 -1.15 1.44
N ILE A 25 10.71 -0.67 2.54
CA ILE A 25 10.03 0.24 3.45
C ILE A 25 10.61 1.64 3.25
N ALA A 26 9.71 2.61 3.01
CA ALA A 26 10.06 4.02 2.92
C ALA A 26 9.26 4.84 3.94
N GLY A 27 9.91 5.85 4.51
CA GLY A 27 9.30 6.74 5.49
C GLY A 27 10.25 7.06 6.64
N LYS A 28 9.79 7.90 7.54
CA LYS A 28 10.52 8.16 8.79
C LYS A 28 10.21 7.04 9.78
N GLU A 29 11.24 6.47 10.37
CA GLU A 29 11.06 5.58 11.50
C GLU A 29 10.45 6.37 12.66
N GLN A 30 9.23 6.03 13.06
CA GLN A 30 8.49 6.75 14.11
C GLN A 30 8.59 6.09 15.47
N THR A 31 9.02 4.84 15.53
CA THR A 31 9.13 4.05 16.74
C THR A 31 10.59 3.65 16.92
N GLU A 32 11.19 4.18 17.94
CA GLU A 32 12.45 3.86 18.60
C GLU A 32 13.27 2.66 18.06
N GLY A 33 13.60 2.64 16.77
CA GLY A 33 14.59 1.73 16.18
C GLY A 33 14.32 0.23 16.27
N GLU A 34 13.12 -0.22 16.66
CA GLU A 34 12.86 -1.62 17.00
C GLU A 34 12.56 -2.52 15.81
N TYR A 35 11.92 -2.00 14.77
CA TYR A 35 11.44 -2.85 13.67
C TYR A 35 12.48 -3.06 12.56
N LEU A 36 13.15 -2.02 12.11
CA LEU A 36 14.07 -2.12 10.97
C LEU A 36 15.17 -3.16 11.18
N PRO A 37 15.86 -3.22 12.34
CA PRO A 37 16.85 -4.25 12.61
C PRO A 37 16.28 -5.67 12.54
N LEU A 38 15.02 -5.87 12.98
CA LEU A 38 14.37 -7.17 12.89
C LEU A 38 14.07 -7.58 11.45
N PHE A 39 13.65 -6.62 10.60
CA PHE A 39 13.46 -6.89 9.19
C PHE A 39 14.78 -7.23 8.49
N GLU A 40 15.85 -6.49 8.78
CA GLU A 40 17.19 -6.78 8.25
C GLU A 40 17.69 -8.16 8.67
N GLU A 41 17.60 -8.49 9.98
CA GLU A 41 18.03 -9.79 10.53
C GLU A 41 17.26 -10.96 9.89
N ARG A 42 15.93 -10.83 9.78
CA ARG A 42 15.05 -11.93 9.40
C ARG A 42 14.91 -12.10 7.88
N LEU A 43 14.95 -11.04 7.13
CA LEU A 43 14.70 -11.07 5.69
C LEU A 43 15.99 -10.96 4.87
N GLY A 44 17.05 -10.36 5.40
CA GLY A 44 18.34 -10.20 4.70
C GLY A 44 18.17 -9.50 3.35
N ASP A 45 18.71 -10.07 2.28
CA ASP A 45 18.68 -9.47 0.93
C ASP A 45 17.28 -9.22 0.37
N SER A 46 16.25 -9.84 0.95
CA SER A 46 14.84 -9.60 0.55
C SER A 46 14.25 -8.34 1.15
N PHE A 47 14.99 -7.59 1.97
CA PHE A 47 14.56 -6.36 2.62
C PHE A 47 15.43 -5.17 2.23
N GLU A 48 14.83 -3.99 2.20
CA GLU A 48 15.52 -2.71 2.03
C GLU A 48 14.77 -1.60 2.76
N TYR A 49 15.50 -0.75 3.46
CA TYR A 49 14.99 0.49 3.99
C TYR A 49 15.44 1.66 3.13
N ALA A 50 14.50 2.26 2.40
CA ALA A 50 14.77 3.39 1.51
C ALA A 50 14.83 4.75 2.23
N GLY A 51 14.55 4.80 3.54
CA GLY A 51 14.51 6.06 4.30
C GLY A 51 13.41 7.00 3.84
N LEU A 52 13.64 8.31 4.06
CA LEU A 52 12.72 9.35 3.61
C LEU A 52 12.90 9.60 2.11
N VAL A 53 11.85 9.33 1.35
CA VAL A 53 11.80 9.62 -0.09
C VAL A 53 11.00 10.90 -0.36
N SER A 54 11.51 11.79 -1.22
CA SER A 54 10.86 13.05 -1.58
C SER A 54 11.16 13.46 -3.02
N GLY A 55 10.38 14.38 -3.57
CA GLY A 55 10.60 14.93 -4.90
C GLY A 55 10.74 13.83 -5.97
N LYS A 56 11.78 13.93 -6.81
CA LYS A 56 12.03 12.96 -7.89
C LYS A 56 12.28 11.55 -7.36
N THR A 57 13.04 11.41 -6.28
CA THR A 57 13.34 10.10 -5.67
C THR A 57 12.08 9.37 -5.24
N LYS A 58 11.09 10.09 -4.69
CA LYS A 58 9.78 9.54 -4.37
C LYS A 58 9.02 9.07 -5.61
N CYS A 59 9.04 9.86 -6.67
CA CYS A 59 8.40 9.48 -7.93
C CYS A 59 9.01 8.20 -8.51
N ASP A 60 10.32 8.09 -8.50
CA ASP A 60 11.02 6.92 -9.02
C ASP A 60 10.77 5.68 -8.13
N PHE A 61 10.76 5.86 -6.80
CA PHE A 61 10.38 4.83 -5.84
C PHE A 61 8.96 4.32 -6.10
N LEU A 62 7.96 5.20 -6.21
CA LEU A 62 6.56 4.80 -6.42
C LEU A 62 6.36 4.07 -7.76
N ARG A 63 7.14 4.41 -8.80
CA ARG A 63 7.11 3.70 -10.09
C ARG A 63 7.73 2.30 -10.05
N SER A 64 8.62 2.04 -9.10
CA SER A 64 9.29 0.75 -8.98
C SER A 64 8.47 -0.31 -8.27
N LEU A 65 7.35 0.07 -7.65
CA LEU A 65 6.54 -0.83 -6.86
C LEU A 65 5.57 -1.65 -7.71
N ASP A 66 5.52 -2.95 -7.48
CA ASP A 66 4.49 -3.85 -8.02
C ASP A 66 3.21 -3.77 -7.18
N ALA A 67 3.32 -3.81 -5.85
CA ALA A 67 2.21 -3.77 -4.91
C ALA A 67 2.54 -2.90 -3.70
N PHE A 68 1.51 -2.36 -3.06
CA PHE A 68 1.62 -1.59 -1.83
C PHE A 68 0.88 -2.31 -0.70
N VAL A 69 1.61 -2.71 0.34
CA VAL A 69 1.05 -3.44 1.49
C VAL A 69 0.92 -2.50 2.69
N LEU A 70 -0.30 -2.36 3.22
CA LEU A 70 -0.59 -1.55 4.40
C LEU A 70 -1.52 -2.31 5.36
N PRO A 71 -0.98 -3.19 6.22
CA PRO A 71 -1.75 -4.01 7.17
C PRO A 71 -2.05 -3.25 8.47
N THR A 72 -2.48 -2.02 8.35
CA THR A 72 -2.69 -1.10 9.48
C THR A 72 -3.94 -1.44 10.28
N TYR A 73 -3.93 -1.16 11.59
CA TYR A 73 -5.09 -1.36 12.47
C TYR A 73 -5.98 -0.12 12.60
N PHE A 74 -5.41 1.04 12.32
CA PHE A 74 -6.12 2.31 12.41
C PHE A 74 -5.56 3.32 11.41
N GLU A 75 -6.42 3.91 10.61
CA GLU A 75 -6.11 5.00 9.69
C GLU A 75 -7.30 5.96 9.57
N GLY A 76 -7.00 7.21 9.21
CA GLY A 76 -7.97 8.07 8.57
C GLY A 76 -8.07 7.71 7.08
N LEU A 77 -7.47 8.52 6.22
CA LEU A 77 -7.19 8.21 4.82
C LEU A 77 -5.69 8.38 4.57
N PRO A 78 -4.93 7.28 4.43
CA PRO A 78 -3.48 7.37 4.30
C PRO A 78 -3.07 7.98 2.95
N MET A 79 -2.33 9.09 2.97
CA MET A 79 -1.83 9.73 1.76
C MET A 79 -0.93 8.81 0.93
N SER A 80 -0.13 7.96 1.60
CA SER A 80 0.70 6.97 0.92
C SER A 80 -0.11 6.00 0.05
N LEU A 81 -1.32 5.64 0.47
CA LEU A 81 -2.24 4.83 -0.32
C LEU A 81 -2.66 5.57 -1.60
N LEU A 82 -3.12 6.81 -1.49
CA LEU A 82 -3.55 7.60 -2.65
C LEU A 82 -2.37 7.83 -3.62
N GLU A 83 -1.20 8.11 -3.07
CA GLU A 83 0.01 8.30 -3.86
C GLU A 83 0.42 7.04 -4.61
N THR A 84 0.51 5.88 -3.96
CA THR A 84 0.86 4.62 -4.62
C THR A 84 -0.16 4.22 -5.67
N MET A 85 -1.46 4.33 -5.37
CA MET A 85 -2.54 4.08 -6.34
C MET A 85 -2.43 5.00 -7.57
N SER A 86 -2.04 6.26 -7.40
CA SER A 86 -1.87 7.21 -8.52
C SER A 86 -0.78 6.80 -9.51
N TYR A 87 0.18 5.98 -9.08
CA TYR A 87 1.22 5.39 -9.93
C TYR A 87 0.84 4.03 -10.53
N GLY A 88 -0.36 3.52 -10.24
CA GLY A 88 -0.83 2.24 -10.77
C GLY A 88 -0.34 1.05 -9.94
N THR A 89 0.05 1.27 -8.70
CA THR A 89 0.44 0.23 -7.76
C THR A 89 -0.80 -0.39 -7.13
N ALA A 90 -0.93 -1.71 -7.17
CA ALA A 90 -2.06 -2.42 -6.59
C ALA A 90 -1.99 -2.42 -5.04
N PRO A 91 -3.00 -1.90 -4.32
CA PRO A 91 -3.01 -1.90 -2.87
C PRO A 91 -3.46 -3.25 -2.29
N ILE A 92 -2.76 -3.70 -1.24
CA ILE A 92 -3.10 -4.81 -0.35
C ILE A 92 -3.26 -4.18 1.04
N VAL A 93 -4.49 -3.99 1.51
CA VAL A 93 -4.75 -3.13 2.67
C VAL A 93 -5.83 -3.71 3.58
N THR A 94 -5.77 -3.37 4.87
CA THR A 94 -6.89 -3.62 5.80
C THR A 94 -8.02 -2.62 5.54
N PRO A 95 -9.30 -3.06 5.57
CA PRO A 95 -10.46 -2.19 5.32
C PRO A 95 -10.85 -1.36 6.55
N VAL A 96 -9.92 -0.54 7.06
CA VAL A 96 -10.13 0.31 8.25
C VAL A 96 -10.25 1.80 7.87
N GLY A 97 -10.89 2.58 8.73
CA GLY A 97 -11.08 4.02 8.55
C GLY A 97 -11.78 4.37 7.25
N SER A 98 -11.19 5.27 6.47
CA SER A 98 -11.71 5.68 5.15
C SER A 98 -11.14 4.88 3.98
N ILE A 99 -10.30 3.87 4.21
CA ILE A 99 -9.74 3.01 3.15
C ILE A 99 -10.86 2.38 2.28
N PRO A 100 -11.98 1.84 2.83
CA PRO A 100 -13.04 1.25 2.02
C PRO A 100 -13.82 2.25 1.13
N GLN A 101 -13.62 3.55 1.32
CA GLN A 101 -14.18 4.57 0.43
C GLN A 101 -13.39 4.69 -0.86
N VAL A 102 -12.11 4.32 -0.84
CA VAL A 102 -11.16 4.43 -1.96
C VAL A 102 -10.88 3.09 -2.60
N VAL A 103 -10.60 2.07 -1.79
CA VAL A 103 -10.29 0.71 -2.25
C VAL A 103 -11.56 -0.15 -2.23
N LYS A 104 -11.75 -0.91 -3.31
CA LYS A 104 -12.80 -1.93 -3.45
C LYS A 104 -12.13 -3.27 -3.70
N ASP A 105 -12.46 -4.25 -2.84
CA ASP A 105 -11.85 -5.56 -2.89
C ASP A 105 -12.10 -6.26 -4.24
N GLY A 106 -11.04 -6.74 -4.85
CA GLY A 106 -11.07 -7.43 -6.14
C GLY A 106 -11.30 -6.52 -7.36
N GLU A 107 -11.59 -5.21 -7.17
CA GLU A 107 -11.78 -4.26 -8.26
C GLU A 107 -10.53 -3.41 -8.50
N ASN A 108 -10.05 -2.70 -7.49
CA ASN A 108 -8.89 -1.80 -7.55
C ASN A 108 -7.88 -2.02 -6.42
N GLY A 109 -7.96 -3.15 -5.71
CA GLY A 109 -7.08 -3.57 -4.64
C GLY A 109 -7.54 -4.87 -4.02
N VAL A 110 -6.86 -5.31 -2.97
CA VAL A 110 -7.21 -6.52 -2.20
C VAL A 110 -7.30 -6.16 -0.72
N PHE A 111 -8.37 -6.58 -0.09
CA PHE A 111 -8.50 -6.49 1.36
C PHE A 111 -7.85 -7.68 2.05
N ILE A 112 -7.12 -7.37 3.11
CA ILE A 112 -6.56 -8.32 4.06
C ILE A 112 -7.23 -8.11 5.42
N LYS A 113 -7.15 -9.13 6.27
CA LYS A 113 -7.67 -9.04 7.63
C LYS A 113 -6.64 -8.37 8.54
N ASP A 114 -7.11 -7.61 9.51
CA ASP A 114 -6.27 -7.08 10.57
C ASP A 114 -5.74 -8.22 11.47
N HIS A 115 -4.57 -8.04 12.03
CA HIS A 115 -3.88 -9.03 12.86
C HIS A 115 -3.69 -10.42 12.21
N ASP A 116 -3.68 -10.50 10.87
CA ASP A 116 -3.65 -11.78 10.13
C ASP A 116 -2.55 -11.76 9.06
N SER A 117 -1.38 -12.32 9.38
CA SER A 117 -0.27 -12.47 8.46
C SER A 117 -0.57 -13.43 7.30
N ASP A 118 -1.41 -14.45 7.50
CA ASP A 118 -1.76 -15.42 6.46
C ASP A 118 -2.59 -14.77 5.34
N SER A 119 -3.42 -13.78 5.68
CA SER A 119 -4.15 -13.01 4.68
C SER A 119 -3.22 -12.18 3.78
N ILE A 120 -2.11 -11.66 4.33
CA ILE A 120 -1.07 -10.96 3.55
C ILE A 120 -0.38 -11.96 2.61
N VAL A 121 0.05 -13.12 3.13
CA VAL A 121 0.69 -14.18 2.33
C VAL A 121 -0.21 -14.59 1.16
N THR A 122 -1.48 -14.85 1.45
CA THR A 122 -2.48 -15.26 0.44
C THR A 122 -2.65 -14.20 -0.65
N ALA A 123 -2.75 -12.92 -0.26
CA ALA A 123 -2.90 -11.81 -1.20
C ALA A 123 -1.65 -11.66 -2.10
N VAL A 124 -0.46 -11.70 -1.51
CA VAL A 124 0.80 -11.59 -2.26
C VAL A 124 0.96 -12.76 -3.23
N LYS A 125 0.76 -13.99 -2.80
CA LYS A 125 0.85 -15.18 -3.68
C LYS A 125 -0.14 -15.11 -4.83
N ARG A 126 -1.39 -14.76 -4.56
CA ARG A 126 -2.41 -14.58 -5.61
C ARG A 126 -2.00 -13.56 -6.67
N MET A 127 -1.34 -12.47 -6.27
CA MET A 127 -0.86 -11.45 -7.19
C MET A 127 0.40 -11.90 -7.95
N ASP A 128 1.29 -12.64 -7.30
CA ASP A 128 2.49 -13.18 -7.92
C ASP A 128 2.14 -14.25 -8.98
N GLU A 129 1.27 -15.18 -8.63
CA GLU A 129 0.78 -16.23 -9.52
C GLU A 129 -0.07 -15.68 -10.69
N ASN A 130 -0.68 -14.50 -10.52
CA ASN A 130 -1.50 -13.84 -11.53
C ASN A 130 -1.08 -12.39 -11.79
N ARG A 131 0.03 -12.22 -12.51
CA ARG A 131 0.56 -10.88 -12.87
C ARG A 131 -0.39 -10.05 -13.74
N ALA A 132 -1.32 -10.68 -14.45
CA ALA A 132 -2.38 -9.98 -15.18
C ALA A 132 -3.40 -9.35 -14.22
N LEU A 133 -3.77 -10.07 -13.15
CA LEU A 133 -4.63 -9.54 -12.09
C LEU A 133 -3.95 -8.36 -11.38
N LEU A 134 -2.67 -8.51 -11.01
CA LEU A 134 -1.90 -7.45 -10.37
C LEU A 134 -1.93 -6.16 -11.20
N ARG A 135 -1.64 -6.24 -12.50
CA ARG A 135 -1.69 -5.08 -13.42
C ARG A 135 -3.09 -4.49 -13.50
N LYS A 136 -4.12 -5.33 -13.67
CA LYS A 136 -5.51 -4.87 -13.73
C LYS A 136 -5.91 -4.09 -12.48
N LEU A 137 -5.58 -4.59 -11.29
CA LEU A 137 -5.88 -3.92 -10.02
C LEU A 137 -5.14 -2.59 -9.90
N GLY A 138 -3.89 -2.52 -10.34
CA GLY A 138 -3.11 -1.29 -10.38
C GLY A 138 -3.68 -0.24 -11.34
N ASP A 139 -4.08 -0.65 -12.55
CA ASP A 139 -4.69 0.24 -13.53
C ASP A 139 -6.02 0.82 -13.01
N GLU A 140 -6.88 -0.01 -12.40
CA GLU A 140 -8.14 0.44 -11.80
C GLU A 140 -7.91 1.30 -10.54
N ALA A 141 -6.86 1.01 -9.76
CA ALA A 141 -6.44 1.86 -8.65
C ALA A 141 -6.08 3.27 -9.15
N ARG A 142 -5.25 3.36 -10.17
CA ARG A 142 -4.85 4.63 -10.80
C ARG A 142 -6.06 5.39 -11.34
N LYS A 143 -6.92 4.73 -12.08
CA LYS A 143 -8.16 5.31 -12.61
C LYS A 143 -9.03 5.89 -11.49
N THR A 144 -9.21 5.14 -10.39
CA THR A 144 -9.97 5.60 -9.24
C THR A 144 -9.44 6.93 -8.68
N ILE A 145 -8.11 7.07 -8.58
CA ILE A 145 -7.49 8.31 -8.08
C ILE A 145 -7.75 9.48 -9.04
N PHE A 146 -7.52 9.29 -10.34
CA PHE A 146 -7.73 10.36 -11.31
C PHE A 146 -9.19 10.78 -11.43
N ASP A 147 -10.13 9.84 -11.35
CA ASP A 147 -11.56 10.12 -11.51
C ASP A 147 -12.19 10.76 -10.27
N LYS A 148 -11.71 10.42 -9.05
CA LYS A 148 -12.40 10.79 -7.80
C LYS A 148 -11.56 11.66 -6.85
N PHE A 149 -10.24 11.50 -6.84
CA PHE A 149 -9.35 12.11 -5.85
C PHE A 149 -8.29 13.05 -6.46
N SER A 150 -8.45 13.42 -7.73
CA SER A 150 -7.55 14.40 -8.36
C SER A 150 -7.75 15.81 -7.78
N PRO A 151 -6.73 16.67 -7.78
CA PRO A 151 -6.85 18.06 -7.34
C PRO A 151 -8.01 18.82 -8.05
N LYS A 152 -8.24 18.51 -9.33
CA LYS A 152 -9.35 19.09 -10.08
C LYS A 152 -10.69 18.70 -9.47
N LYS A 153 -10.90 17.42 -9.17
CA LYS A 153 -12.13 16.91 -8.55
C LYS A 153 -12.34 17.49 -7.15
N TYR A 154 -11.27 17.64 -6.38
CA TYR A 154 -11.33 18.27 -5.08
C TYR A 154 -11.81 19.74 -5.18
N ILE A 155 -11.27 20.52 -6.12
CA ILE A 155 -11.67 21.91 -6.35
C ILE A 155 -13.13 21.99 -6.85
N GLU A 156 -13.54 21.13 -7.79
CA GLU A 156 -14.93 21.05 -8.26
C GLU A 156 -15.89 20.83 -7.09
N HIS A 157 -15.61 19.86 -6.22
CA HIS A 157 -16.43 19.57 -5.05
C HIS A 157 -16.47 20.71 -4.02
N LEU A 158 -15.34 21.38 -3.77
CA LEU A 158 -15.33 22.57 -2.91
C LEU A 158 -16.21 23.69 -3.48
N ASN A 159 -16.13 23.96 -4.78
CA ASN A 159 -16.95 24.96 -5.42
C ASN A 159 -18.45 24.65 -5.32
N GLU A 160 -18.85 23.39 -5.45
CA GLU A 160 -20.23 22.94 -5.26
C GLU A 160 -20.71 23.21 -3.82
N ILE A 161 -19.87 22.88 -2.82
CA ILE A 161 -20.19 23.15 -1.41
C ILE A 161 -20.40 24.65 -1.19
N TYR A 162 -19.48 25.49 -1.64
CA TYR A 162 -19.58 26.94 -1.44
C TYR A 162 -20.75 27.57 -2.21
N ALA A 163 -21.04 27.09 -3.43
CA ALA A 163 -22.19 27.60 -4.19
C ALA A 163 -23.53 27.29 -3.53
N ASN A 164 -23.63 26.24 -2.74
CA ASN A 164 -24.85 25.90 -1.99
C ASN A 164 -25.01 26.67 -0.64
N TRP A 165 -23.98 27.44 -0.24
CA TRP A 165 -23.95 28.19 1.00
C TRP A 165 -24.17 29.72 0.77
N LEU A 166 -24.11 30.15 -0.48
CA LEU A 166 -24.38 31.56 -0.93
C LEU A 166 -25.76 31.67 -1.55
#